data_ce3696e1c68816e3bf61ace0b99775c7
#
_entry.id   ce3696e1c68816e3bf61ace0b99775c7
#
_cell.length_a   1.000
_cell.length_b   1.000
_cell.length_c   1.000
_cell.angle_alpha   90.00
_cell.angle_beta   90.00
_cell.angle_gamma   90.00
#
_symmetry.space_group_name_H-M   'P 1'
#
loop_
_entity.id
_entity.type
_entity.pdbx_description
1 polymer ?
#
loop_
_entity_poly.entity_id
_entity_poly.type
_entity_poly.pdbx_seq_one_letter_code
_entity_poly.pdbx_strand_id
1 'polypeptide(L)'
;MEPEKILAMFEAGRWAPSSNNEQPWYYLVASKSEPEEYAKILSCLVPSNQEWAKLAPVLVISLTNTLFKRNYKPNRFAFHDAGLSLMSMIVEASAQGLHVHAMGGIELDKIREVFSLPTDVEPVAGLAVGYAGEAELLEEPLRSKELGERTRKELESFVFSGNWGTAAVLG
;
A
#
# COMPACT_ATOMS: atom_id res chain seq x y z
N MET A 1 12.56 5.50 13.44
CA MET A 1 11.75 4.30 13.08
C MET A 1 12.61 3.08 13.35
N GLU A 2 12.12 2.18 14.15
CA GLU A 2 12.84 0.97 14.53
C GLU A 2 12.86 -0.04 13.37
N PRO A 3 14.04 -0.50 12.93
CA PRO A 3 14.15 -1.43 11.81
C PRO A 3 13.37 -2.72 12.02
N GLU A 4 13.29 -3.21 13.25
CA GLU A 4 12.61 -4.46 13.62
C GLU A 4 11.11 -4.39 13.32
N LYS A 5 10.47 -3.23 13.53
CA LYS A 5 9.05 -3.03 13.21
C LYS A 5 8.80 -3.05 11.71
N ILE A 6 9.70 -2.46 10.93
CA ILE A 6 9.61 -2.48 9.46
C ILE A 6 9.82 -3.90 8.93
N LEU A 7 10.78 -4.64 9.48
CA LEU A 7 11.01 -6.04 9.13
C LEU A 7 9.80 -6.92 9.46
N ALA A 8 9.21 -6.76 10.63
CA ALA A 8 8.01 -7.51 11.03
C ALA A 8 6.80 -7.21 10.11
N MET A 9 6.64 -5.94 9.71
CA MET A 9 5.63 -5.54 8.73
C MET A 9 5.82 -6.30 7.40
N PHE A 10 7.03 -6.32 6.83
CA PHE A 10 7.30 -7.06 5.59
C PHE A 10 7.18 -8.58 5.79
N GLU A 11 7.56 -9.09 6.96
CA GLU A 11 7.38 -10.52 7.30
C GLU A 11 5.90 -10.90 7.29
N ALA A 12 5.02 -10.10 7.87
CA ALA A 12 3.58 -10.31 7.80
C ALA A 12 3.07 -10.32 6.34
N GLY A 13 3.55 -9.39 5.51
CA GLY A 13 3.25 -9.36 4.07
C GLY A 13 3.70 -10.63 3.34
N ARG A 14 4.87 -11.18 3.71
CA ARG A 14 5.41 -12.42 3.15
C ARG A 14 4.52 -13.65 3.40
N TRP A 15 3.79 -13.68 4.51
CA TRP A 15 2.89 -14.78 4.86
C TRP A 15 1.49 -14.67 4.26
N ALA A 16 1.20 -13.63 3.48
CA ALA A 16 -0.07 -13.52 2.79
C ALA A 16 -0.31 -14.69 1.82
N PRO A 17 -1.55 -15.16 1.66
CA PRO A 17 -1.87 -16.17 0.66
C PRO A 17 -1.76 -15.58 -0.75
N SER A 18 -1.47 -16.43 -1.74
CA SER A 18 -1.49 -16.08 -3.14
C SER A 18 -1.91 -17.23 -4.02
N SER A 19 -2.46 -16.93 -5.20
CA SER A 19 -2.84 -17.94 -6.19
C SER A 19 -1.63 -18.82 -6.56
N ASN A 20 -1.74 -20.13 -6.36
CA ASN A 20 -0.67 -21.11 -6.58
C ASN A 20 0.63 -20.83 -5.80
N ASN A 21 0.55 -20.09 -4.71
CA ASN A 21 1.70 -19.62 -3.95
C ASN A 21 2.71 -18.82 -4.82
N GLU A 22 2.21 -18.04 -5.76
CA GLU A 22 3.03 -17.29 -6.72
C GLU A 22 3.80 -16.15 -6.07
N GLN A 23 3.25 -15.54 -4.99
CA GLN A 23 3.87 -14.45 -4.23
C GLN A 23 4.33 -13.32 -5.16
N PRO A 24 3.41 -12.70 -5.92
CA PRO A 24 3.76 -11.80 -7.03
C PRO A 24 4.20 -10.41 -6.58
N TRP A 25 4.15 -10.10 -5.29
CA TRP A 25 4.44 -8.80 -4.71
C TRP A 25 5.94 -8.51 -4.62
N TYR A 26 6.28 -7.24 -4.79
CA TYR A 26 7.60 -6.65 -4.56
C TYR A 26 7.45 -5.29 -3.90
N TYR A 27 8.49 -4.81 -3.25
CA TYR A 27 8.48 -3.53 -2.57
C TYR A 27 9.79 -2.79 -2.78
N LEU A 28 9.71 -1.54 -3.21
CA LEU A 28 10.80 -0.59 -3.15
C LEU A 28 10.61 0.20 -1.85
N VAL A 29 11.62 0.24 -1.01
CA VAL A 29 11.53 0.89 0.29
C VAL A 29 12.72 1.83 0.50
N ALA A 30 12.47 2.99 1.09
CA ALA A 30 13.52 3.89 1.54
C ALA A 30 13.10 4.59 2.83
N SER A 31 14.08 4.83 3.68
CA SER A 31 13.93 5.61 4.91
C SER A 31 14.63 6.96 4.79
N LYS A 32 14.30 7.91 5.67
CA LYS A 32 14.99 9.22 5.74
C LYS A 32 16.48 9.11 6.06
N SER A 33 16.96 7.96 6.54
CA SER A 33 18.41 7.70 6.71
C SER A 33 19.14 7.47 5.39
N GLU A 34 18.39 7.25 4.30
CA GLU A 34 18.87 7.04 2.93
C GLU A 34 18.30 8.15 2.03
N PRO A 35 18.78 9.40 2.15
CA PRO A 35 18.12 10.58 1.58
C PRO A 35 17.98 10.55 0.06
N GLU A 36 18.94 9.96 -0.66
CA GLU A 36 18.88 9.85 -2.12
C GLU A 36 17.79 8.86 -2.55
N GLU A 37 17.74 7.66 -1.95
CA GLU A 37 16.72 6.66 -2.26
C GLU A 37 15.33 7.12 -1.82
N TYR A 38 15.25 7.78 -0.66
CA TYR A 38 14.01 8.39 -0.18
C TYR A 38 13.48 9.45 -1.16
N ALA A 39 14.35 10.32 -1.66
CA ALA A 39 13.97 11.35 -2.64
C ALA A 39 13.49 10.74 -3.96
N LYS A 40 14.09 9.61 -4.42
CA LYS A 40 13.61 8.88 -5.60
C LYS A 40 12.16 8.41 -5.41
N ILE A 41 11.86 7.71 -4.29
CA ILE A 41 10.50 7.24 -4.01
C ILE A 41 9.54 8.41 -3.86
N LEU A 42 9.90 9.44 -3.09
CA LEU A 42 9.07 10.63 -2.90
C LEU A 42 8.72 11.29 -4.25
N SER A 43 9.69 11.39 -5.15
CA SER A 43 9.50 12.01 -6.48
C SER A 43 8.52 11.23 -7.36
N CYS A 44 8.27 9.97 -7.06
CA CYS A 44 7.34 9.10 -7.78
C CYS A 44 5.89 9.19 -7.28
N LEU A 45 5.63 9.96 -6.24
CA LEU A 45 4.27 10.29 -5.81
C LEU A 45 3.75 11.51 -6.59
N VAL A 46 2.42 11.61 -6.78
CA VAL A 46 1.83 12.83 -7.31
C VAL A 46 2.09 14.03 -6.38
N PRO A 47 2.16 15.27 -6.90
CA PRO A 47 2.54 16.44 -6.08
C PRO A 47 1.74 16.60 -4.79
N SER A 48 0.43 16.40 -4.83
CA SER A 48 -0.43 16.51 -3.63
C SER A 48 -0.11 15.47 -2.54
N ASN A 49 0.43 14.32 -2.91
CA ASN A 49 0.90 13.32 -1.94
C ASN A 49 2.31 13.64 -1.44
N GLN A 50 3.19 14.19 -2.28
CA GLN A 50 4.53 14.61 -1.86
C GLN A 50 4.49 15.64 -0.72
N GLU A 51 3.52 16.57 -0.74
CA GLU A 51 3.38 17.66 0.24
C GLU A 51 3.37 17.16 1.69
N TRP A 52 2.68 16.07 1.96
CA TRP A 52 2.55 15.51 3.31
C TRP A 52 3.37 14.24 3.52
N ALA A 53 3.51 13.37 2.48
CA ALA A 53 4.25 12.10 2.62
C ALA A 53 5.74 12.31 2.90
N LYS A 54 6.32 13.46 2.50
CA LYS A 54 7.69 13.86 2.87
C LYS A 54 7.96 13.91 4.38
N LEU A 55 6.90 13.96 5.19
CA LEU A 55 7.01 13.94 6.66
C LEU A 55 7.18 12.52 7.20
N ALA A 56 6.71 11.51 6.49
CA ALA A 56 6.84 10.12 6.90
C ALA A 56 8.31 9.66 6.95
N PRO A 57 8.70 8.89 7.96
CA PRO A 57 10.10 8.39 8.07
C PRO A 57 10.44 7.33 7.05
N VAL A 58 9.47 6.58 6.54
CA VAL A 58 9.65 5.52 5.54
C VAL A 58 8.61 5.65 4.43
N LEU A 59 9.06 5.54 3.19
CA LEU A 59 8.22 5.45 2.00
C LEU A 59 8.43 4.11 1.31
N VAL A 60 7.34 3.59 0.73
CA VAL A 60 7.36 2.32 -0.01
C VAL A 60 6.56 2.48 -1.30
N ILE A 61 7.03 1.87 -2.39
CA ILE A 61 6.22 1.57 -3.57
C ILE A 61 5.95 0.07 -3.60
N SER A 62 4.69 -0.29 -3.56
CA SER A 62 4.23 -1.66 -3.76
C SER A 62 4.14 -1.95 -5.27
N LEU A 63 4.66 -3.09 -5.68
CA LEU A 63 4.73 -3.56 -7.05
C LEU A 63 4.17 -4.98 -7.14
N THR A 64 3.76 -5.40 -8.34
CA THR A 64 3.34 -6.79 -8.58
C THR A 64 3.82 -7.30 -9.92
N ASN A 65 4.21 -8.59 -9.99
CA ASN A 65 4.44 -9.26 -11.27
C ASN A 65 3.11 -9.73 -11.86
N THR A 66 2.85 -9.34 -13.10
CA THR A 66 1.60 -9.64 -13.81
C THR A 66 1.60 -10.97 -14.54
N LEU A 67 2.72 -11.70 -14.53
CA LEU A 67 2.87 -13.01 -15.14
C LEU A 67 3.15 -14.09 -14.08
N PHE A 68 2.65 -15.30 -14.31
CA PHE A 68 3.06 -16.48 -13.54
C PHE A 68 4.50 -16.89 -13.87
N LYS A 69 5.39 -17.01 -12.88
CA LYS A 69 6.79 -17.41 -13.05
C LYS A 69 6.94 -18.77 -13.75
N ARG A 70 6.03 -19.72 -13.47
CA ARG A 70 6.07 -21.09 -13.99
C ARG A 70 5.88 -21.20 -15.51
N ASN A 71 5.17 -20.27 -16.16
CA ASN A 71 4.77 -20.43 -17.56
C ASN A 71 4.63 -19.11 -18.34
N TYR A 72 4.94 -17.98 -17.71
CA TYR A 72 4.85 -16.62 -18.27
C TYR A 72 3.47 -16.24 -18.82
N LYS A 73 2.41 -16.91 -18.35
CA LYS A 73 1.03 -16.52 -18.68
C LYS A 73 0.52 -15.42 -17.76
N PRO A 74 -0.43 -14.58 -18.22
CA PRO A 74 -1.01 -13.54 -17.39
C PRO A 74 -1.56 -14.06 -16.07
N ASN A 75 -1.15 -13.45 -14.95
CA ASN A 75 -1.64 -13.73 -13.62
C ASN A 75 -2.79 -12.76 -13.27
N ARG A 76 -4.01 -13.16 -13.51
CA ARG A 76 -5.20 -12.33 -13.19
C ARG A 76 -5.34 -12.00 -11.70
N PHE A 77 -4.64 -12.71 -10.83
CA PHE A 77 -4.68 -12.51 -9.37
C PHE A 77 -3.56 -11.61 -8.86
N ALA A 78 -2.66 -11.13 -9.73
CA ALA A 78 -1.47 -10.37 -9.33
C ALA A 78 -1.80 -9.20 -8.39
N PHE A 79 -2.74 -8.33 -8.77
CA PHE A 79 -3.15 -7.19 -7.95
C PHE A 79 -3.94 -7.58 -6.70
N HIS A 80 -4.78 -8.63 -6.79
CA HIS A 80 -5.49 -9.18 -5.63
C HIS A 80 -4.52 -9.68 -4.58
N ASP A 81 -3.55 -10.50 -4.98
CA ASP A 81 -2.57 -11.11 -4.07
C ASP A 81 -1.62 -10.06 -3.48
N ALA A 82 -1.21 -9.06 -4.29
CA ALA A 82 -0.45 -7.90 -3.80
C ALA A 82 -1.25 -7.10 -2.74
N GLY A 83 -2.56 -6.94 -2.95
CA GLY A 83 -3.45 -6.30 -1.96
C GLY A 83 -3.56 -7.10 -0.66
N LEU A 84 -3.57 -8.43 -0.71
CA LEU A 84 -3.56 -9.30 0.49
C LEU A 84 -2.26 -9.12 1.28
N SER A 85 -1.11 -9.12 0.58
CA SER A 85 0.19 -8.89 1.20
C SER A 85 0.26 -7.50 1.84
N LEU A 86 -0.18 -6.47 1.12
CA LEU A 86 -0.24 -5.10 1.63
C LEU A 86 -1.14 -4.98 2.87
N MET A 87 -2.33 -5.61 2.87
CA MET A 87 -3.22 -5.56 4.03
C MET A 87 -2.61 -6.27 5.24
N SER A 88 -1.92 -7.40 5.05
CA SER A 88 -1.19 -8.07 6.13
C SER A 88 -0.13 -7.16 6.75
N MET A 89 0.61 -6.41 5.92
CA MET A 89 1.59 -5.41 6.37
C MET A 89 0.93 -4.30 7.19
N ILE A 90 -0.23 -3.78 6.75
CA ILE A 90 -0.96 -2.71 7.43
C ILE A 90 -1.45 -3.17 8.80
N VAL A 91 -1.97 -4.41 8.90
CA VAL A 91 -2.45 -4.99 10.17
C VAL A 91 -1.29 -5.13 11.16
N GLU A 92 -0.15 -5.69 10.72
CA GLU A 92 1.02 -5.83 11.57
C GLU A 92 1.59 -4.47 12.01
N ALA A 93 1.71 -3.52 11.08
CA ALA A 93 2.14 -2.16 11.40
C ALA A 93 1.25 -1.54 12.50
N SER A 94 -0.07 -1.67 12.36
CA SER A 94 -1.04 -1.19 13.36
C SER A 94 -0.85 -1.88 14.73
N ALA A 95 -0.61 -3.20 14.76
CA ALA A 95 -0.35 -3.95 15.99
C ALA A 95 0.91 -3.46 16.71
N GLN A 96 1.88 -2.91 15.96
CA GLN A 96 3.12 -2.33 16.49
C GLN A 96 3.04 -0.83 16.77
N GLY A 97 1.84 -0.23 16.67
CA GLY A 97 1.60 1.19 16.89
C GLY A 97 2.09 2.09 15.75
N LEU A 98 2.34 1.52 14.57
CA LEU A 98 2.64 2.26 13.36
C LEU A 98 1.35 2.54 12.56
N HIS A 99 1.40 3.59 11.77
CA HIS A 99 0.36 3.93 10.79
C HIS A 99 0.91 3.77 9.38
N VAL A 100 0.09 3.21 8.49
CA VAL A 100 0.39 3.08 7.06
C VAL A 100 -0.72 3.78 6.27
N HIS A 101 -0.34 4.75 5.47
CA HIS A 101 -1.25 5.38 4.53
C HIS A 101 -0.94 4.90 3.11
N ALA A 102 -1.87 4.13 2.52
CA ALA A 102 -1.75 3.66 1.14
C ALA A 102 -2.30 4.71 0.18
N MET A 103 -1.51 5.04 -0.85
CA MET A 103 -1.78 6.09 -1.83
C MET A 103 -1.91 5.51 -3.23
N GLY A 104 -3.05 5.76 -3.90
CA GLY A 104 -3.20 5.50 -5.34
C GLY A 104 -2.56 6.59 -6.22
N GLY A 105 -2.26 7.76 -5.66
CA GLY A 105 -1.63 8.88 -6.37
C GLY A 105 -0.12 8.69 -6.53
N ILE A 106 0.28 7.89 -7.52
CA ILE A 106 1.65 7.58 -7.91
C ILE A 106 1.83 7.82 -9.41
N GLU A 107 3.06 8.15 -9.83
CA GLU A 107 3.44 8.43 -11.23
C GLU A 107 3.98 7.14 -11.86
N LEU A 108 3.11 6.34 -12.50
CA LEU A 108 3.42 4.99 -12.97
C LEU A 108 4.63 4.95 -13.93
N ASP A 109 4.65 5.83 -14.95
CA ASP A 109 5.72 5.88 -15.94
C ASP A 109 7.05 6.29 -15.30
N LYS A 110 6.99 7.25 -14.36
CA LYS A 110 8.16 7.70 -13.62
C LYS A 110 8.75 6.61 -12.73
N ILE A 111 7.92 5.81 -12.05
CA ILE A 111 8.38 4.67 -11.27
C ILE A 111 9.12 3.67 -12.17
N ARG A 112 8.57 3.37 -13.35
CA ARG A 112 9.19 2.47 -14.33
C ARG A 112 10.55 2.96 -14.77
N GLU A 113 10.67 4.25 -15.08
CA GLU A 113 11.91 4.87 -15.52
C GLU A 113 12.95 4.90 -14.40
N VAL A 114 12.60 5.50 -13.24
CA VAL A 114 13.52 5.71 -12.10
C VAL A 114 14.08 4.40 -11.57
N PHE A 115 13.25 3.35 -11.50
CA PHE A 115 13.64 2.05 -10.94
C PHE A 115 13.91 0.98 -12.01
N SER A 116 13.90 1.34 -13.30
CA SER A 116 14.16 0.42 -14.43
C SER A 116 13.34 -0.88 -14.32
N LEU A 117 12.02 -0.75 -14.06
CA LEU A 117 11.17 -1.91 -13.84
C LEU A 117 11.05 -2.79 -15.08
N PRO A 118 11.08 -4.13 -14.93
CA PRO A 118 10.73 -5.05 -16.01
C PRO A 118 9.31 -4.80 -16.53
N THR A 119 9.04 -5.16 -17.78
CA THR A 119 7.75 -4.92 -18.43
C THR A 119 6.59 -5.70 -17.84
N ASP A 120 6.86 -6.80 -17.13
CA ASP A 120 5.91 -7.65 -16.43
C ASP A 120 5.69 -7.26 -14.95
N VAL A 121 6.36 -6.19 -14.48
CA VAL A 121 6.18 -5.64 -13.13
C VAL A 121 5.41 -4.33 -13.18
N GLU A 122 4.30 -4.28 -12.43
CA GLU A 122 3.40 -3.13 -12.36
C GLU A 122 3.46 -2.44 -10.98
N PRO A 123 3.57 -1.09 -10.94
CA PRO A 123 3.34 -0.34 -9.70
C PRO A 123 1.88 -0.44 -9.26
N VAL A 124 1.67 -0.62 -7.94
CA VAL A 124 0.33 -0.82 -7.35
C VAL A 124 -0.08 0.37 -6.50
N ALA A 125 0.73 0.75 -5.52
CA ALA A 125 0.44 1.85 -4.60
C ALA A 125 1.71 2.41 -3.97
N GLY A 126 1.67 3.67 -3.57
CA GLY A 126 2.65 4.25 -2.65
C GLY A 126 2.21 4.05 -1.21
N LEU A 127 3.15 3.94 -0.26
CA LEU A 127 2.86 3.85 1.17
C LEU A 127 3.71 4.86 1.91
N ALA A 128 3.08 5.60 2.83
CA ALA A 128 3.76 6.36 3.86
C ALA A 128 3.62 5.60 5.18
N VAL A 129 4.75 5.30 5.83
CA VAL A 129 4.80 4.50 7.07
C VAL A 129 5.45 5.34 8.16
N GLY A 130 4.81 5.41 9.34
CA GLY A 130 5.31 6.19 10.47
C GLY A 130 4.45 6.06 11.70
N TYR A 131 4.78 6.86 12.72
CA TYR A 131 3.89 7.07 13.85
C TYR A 131 2.87 8.16 13.53
N ALA A 132 1.69 8.11 14.18
CA ALA A 132 0.72 9.18 14.07
C ALA A 132 1.34 10.50 14.54
N GLY A 133 1.19 11.54 13.73
CA GLY A 133 1.48 12.91 14.14
C GLY A 133 0.24 13.58 14.75
N GLU A 134 0.43 14.79 15.22
CA GLU A 134 -0.67 15.62 15.72
C GLU A 134 -1.38 16.30 14.54
N ALA A 135 -2.71 16.15 14.46
CA ALA A 135 -3.51 16.72 13.37
C ALA A 135 -3.41 18.25 13.30
N GLU A 136 -3.16 18.91 14.43
CA GLU A 136 -2.98 20.35 14.56
C GLU A 136 -1.77 20.90 13.82
N LEU A 137 -0.78 20.04 13.52
CA LEU A 137 0.40 20.41 12.75
C LEU A 137 0.15 20.38 11.22
N LEU A 138 -1.01 19.87 10.80
CA LEU A 138 -1.40 19.87 9.41
C LEU A 138 -2.02 21.21 9.01
N GLU A 139 -1.63 21.69 7.81
CA GLU A 139 -2.28 22.84 7.17
C GLU A 139 -3.64 22.44 6.56
N GLU A 140 -4.53 23.42 6.35
CA GLU A 140 -5.75 23.19 5.59
C GLU A 140 -5.46 23.01 4.08
N PRO A 141 -6.16 22.09 3.37
CA PRO A 141 -7.34 21.31 3.84
C PRO A 141 -7.00 19.93 4.45
N LEU A 142 -5.72 19.61 4.68
CA LEU A 142 -5.31 18.29 5.18
C LEU A 142 -5.81 18.04 6.60
N ARG A 143 -5.75 19.07 7.47
CA ARG A 143 -6.23 18.96 8.85
C ARG A 143 -7.73 18.64 8.90
N SER A 144 -8.55 19.33 8.12
CA SER A 144 -9.99 19.06 8.04
C SER A 144 -10.29 17.64 7.56
N LYS A 145 -9.49 17.11 6.64
CA LYS A 145 -9.63 15.71 6.16
C LYS A 145 -9.24 14.71 7.23
N GLU A 146 -8.18 14.97 8.01
CA GLU A 146 -7.72 14.07 9.07
C GLU A 146 -8.72 14.00 10.22
N LEU A 147 -9.31 15.14 10.61
CA LEU A 147 -10.30 15.24 11.67
C LEU A 147 -11.72 14.87 11.20
N GLY A 148 -11.92 14.69 9.91
CA GLY A 148 -13.22 14.34 9.33
C GLY A 148 -13.74 12.97 9.78
N GLU A 149 -15.06 12.83 9.83
CA GLU A 149 -15.70 11.56 10.15
C GLU A 149 -15.38 10.50 9.10
N ARG A 150 -14.99 9.31 9.57
CA ARG A 150 -14.69 8.15 8.69
C ARG A 150 -15.97 7.36 8.45
N THR A 151 -16.44 7.37 7.21
CA THR A 151 -17.64 6.61 6.81
C THR A 151 -17.25 5.32 6.09
N ARG A 152 -18.13 4.33 6.15
CA ARG A 152 -18.08 3.08 5.36
C ARG A 152 -19.48 2.77 4.86
N LYS A 153 -19.53 1.96 3.80
CA LYS A 153 -20.80 1.43 3.32
C LYS A 153 -21.37 0.45 4.33
N GLU A 154 -22.71 0.40 4.43
CA GLU A 154 -23.40 -0.61 5.23
C GLU A 154 -23.17 -2.01 4.64
N LEU A 155 -23.11 -3.03 5.51
CA LEU A 155 -22.79 -4.41 5.12
C LEU A 155 -23.76 -4.93 4.05
N GLU A 156 -25.03 -4.61 4.16
CA GLU A 156 -26.10 -5.03 3.24
C GLU A 156 -25.88 -4.53 1.80
N SER A 157 -25.06 -3.48 1.63
CA SER A 157 -24.75 -2.92 0.30
C SER A 157 -23.70 -3.71 -0.49
N PHE A 158 -23.00 -4.67 0.15
CA PHE A 158 -21.92 -5.45 -0.49
C PHE A 158 -21.81 -6.90 0.00
N VAL A 159 -22.63 -7.32 0.96
CA VAL A 159 -22.71 -8.72 1.40
C VAL A 159 -24.05 -9.28 0.98
N PHE A 160 -24.04 -10.20 0.01
CA PHE A 160 -25.24 -10.72 -0.61
C PHE A 160 -25.36 -12.24 -0.45
N SER A 161 -26.60 -12.75 -0.44
CA SER A 161 -26.92 -14.18 -0.40
C SER A 161 -27.95 -14.52 -1.48
N GLY A 162 -27.73 -15.66 -2.14
CA GLY A 162 -28.59 -16.13 -3.21
C GLY A 162 -28.35 -15.40 -4.53
N ASN A 163 -28.85 -14.19 -4.67
CA ASN A 163 -28.70 -13.38 -5.87
C ASN A 163 -27.92 -12.10 -5.60
N TRP A 164 -27.31 -11.55 -6.65
CA TRP A 164 -26.68 -10.24 -6.59
C TRP A 164 -27.67 -9.15 -6.15
N GLY A 165 -27.32 -8.34 -5.18
CA GLY A 165 -28.15 -7.27 -4.65
C GLY A 165 -29.16 -7.71 -3.57
N THR A 166 -29.27 -8.99 -3.24
CA THR A 166 -30.07 -9.47 -2.12
C THR A 166 -29.23 -9.54 -0.86
N ALA A 167 -29.47 -8.65 0.09
CA ALA A 167 -28.68 -8.59 1.34
C ALA A 167 -28.69 -9.94 2.08
N ALA A 168 -27.52 -10.38 2.56
CA ALA A 168 -27.39 -11.58 3.36
C ALA A 168 -27.93 -11.36 4.78
N VAL A 169 -28.70 -12.34 5.29
CA VAL A 169 -29.10 -12.40 6.69
C VAL A 169 -28.05 -13.24 7.43
N LEU A 170 -27.23 -12.60 8.26
CA LEU A 170 -26.11 -13.23 8.94
C LEU A 170 -26.34 -13.49 10.43
N GLY A 171 -27.58 -13.72 10.87
CA GLY A 171 -27.97 -14.08 12.23
C GLY A 171 -28.70 -12.97 12.95
#